data_6acbda3708fdfc230336ee87174294fc
#
_entry.id   6acbda3708fdfc230336ee87174294fc
#
_cell.length_a   1.000
_cell.length_b   1.000
_cell.length_c   1.000
_cell.angle_alpha   90.00
_cell.angle_beta   90.00
_cell.angle_gamma   90.00
#
_symmetry.space_group_name_H-M   'P 1'
#
loop_
_entity.id
_entity.type
_entity.pdbx_description
1 polymer ?
#
loop_
_entity_poly.entity_id
_entity_poly.type
_entity_poly.pdbx_seq_one_letter_code
_entity_poly.pdbx_strand_id
1 'polypeptide(L)'
;LDDCPTSAILAPRVVDARRCLSYLTIEKRGPFTHEEESWLEGRIFGCDDCQDVCPYNSGPRWSEDVQEPPASLDPVELASQDGPAFEACFARSAVRRATPEGLRRNARAALARTAG
;
A
#
# COMPACT_ATOMS: atom_id res chain seq x y z
N LEU A 1 -13.20 10.88 -8.37
CA LEU A 1 -14.21 10.11 -7.61
C LEU A 1 -14.37 8.68 -8.13
N ASP A 2 -14.49 8.53 -9.46
CA ASP A 2 -14.82 7.25 -10.07
C ASP A 2 -13.64 6.28 -10.22
N ASP A 3 -12.43 6.78 -10.02
CA ASP A 3 -11.21 5.98 -10.24
C ASP A 3 -10.74 5.21 -9.00
N CYS A 4 -11.40 5.40 -7.86
CA CYS A 4 -11.07 4.63 -6.67
C CYS A 4 -11.56 3.19 -6.82
N PRO A 5 -10.66 2.18 -6.72
CA PRO A 5 -11.04 0.78 -6.96
C PRO A 5 -12.07 0.24 -5.97
N THR A 6 -12.17 0.84 -4.78
CA THR A 6 -13.12 0.40 -3.74
C THR A 6 -14.23 1.41 -3.48
N SER A 7 -14.32 2.46 -4.28
CA SER A 7 -15.30 3.54 -4.10
C SER A 7 -15.23 4.17 -2.71
N ALA A 8 -14.00 4.39 -2.21
CA ALA A 8 -13.77 4.99 -0.90
C ALA A 8 -14.10 6.49 -0.88
N ILE A 9 -14.03 7.15 -2.03
CA ILE A 9 -14.31 8.59 -2.14
C ILE A 9 -15.81 8.77 -2.35
N LEU A 10 -16.50 9.19 -1.29
CA LEU A 10 -17.96 9.29 -1.27
C LEU A 10 -18.47 10.60 -1.88
N ALA A 11 -17.68 11.67 -1.77
CA ALA A 11 -18.00 13.01 -2.26
C ALA A 11 -16.69 13.81 -2.28
N PRO A 12 -16.65 15.00 -2.89
CA PRO A 12 -15.48 15.85 -2.80
C PRO A 12 -15.07 16.07 -1.35
N ARG A 13 -13.80 15.78 -1.03
CA ARG A 13 -13.20 15.90 0.31
C ARG A 13 -13.76 14.94 1.37
N VAL A 14 -14.52 13.92 0.95
CA VAL A 14 -15.08 12.92 1.88
C VAL A 14 -14.59 11.53 1.48
N VAL A 15 -13.78 10.92 2.35
CA VAL A 15 -13.21 9.59 2.10
C VAL A 15 -13.62 8.65 3.24
N ASP A 16 -14.12 7.47 2.89
CA ASP A 16 -14.29 6.39 3.86
C ASP A 16 -12.96 5.62 3.95
N ALA A 17 -12.18 5.90 5.00
CA ALA A 17 -10.87 5.30 5.18
C ALA A 17 -10.92 3.78 5.26
N ARG A 18 -12.01 3.20 5.73
CA ARG A 18 -12.16 1.74 5.83
C ARG A 18 -12.13 1.06 4.46
N ARG A 19 -12.36 1.80 3.40
CA ARG A 19 -12.35 1.31 2.02
C ARG A 19 -11.11 1.78 1.24
N CYS A 20 -10.30 2.66 1.81
CA CYS A 20 -9.11 3.19 1.15
C CYS A 20 -7.97 2.18 1.23
N LEU A 21 -7.43 1.76 0.09
CA LEU A 21 -6.36 0.76 0.05
C LEU A 21 -5.06 1.28 0.66
N SER A 22 -4.81 2.59 0.62
CA SER A 22 -3.68 3.17 1.33
C SER A 22 -3.83 2.98 2.85
N TYR A 23 -5.02 3.24 3.39
CA TYR A 23 -5.28 2.99 4.81
C TYR A 23 -5.08 1.51 5.15
N LEU A 24 -5.67 0.62 4.35
CA LEU A 24 -5.61 -0.82 4.63
C LEU A 24 -4.17 -1.35 4.60
N THR A 25 -3.36 -0.90 3.65
CA THR A 25 -1.99 -1.41 3.49
C THR A 25 -0.98 -0.75 4.42
N ILE A 26 -1.24 0.46 4.89
CA ILE A 26 -0.27 1.23 5.68
C ILE A 26 -0.68 1.35 7.15
N GLU A 27 -1.92 1.73 7.41
CA GLU A 27 -2.37 2.14 8.74
C GLU A 27 -3.11 1.06 9.50
N LYS A 28 -3.88 0.21 8.82
CA LYS A 28 -4.68 -0.80 9.51
C LYS A 28 -3.79 -1.83 10.21
N ARG A 29 -4.11 -2.13 11.47
CA ARG A 29 -3.45 -3.19 12.24
C ARG A 29 -4.35 -4.41 12.33
N GLY A 30 -3.75 -5.57 12.53
CA GLY A 30 -4.49 -6.83 12.63
C GLY A 30 -4.81 -7.45 11.27
N PRO A 31 -5.49 -8.60 11.26
CA PRO A 31 -5.77 -9.33 10.03
C PRO A 31 -6.77 -8.61 9.14
N PHE A 32 -6.70 -8.87 7.84
CA PHE A 32 -7.73 -8.42 6.90
C PHE A 32 -8.95 -9.32 6.99
N THR A 33 -10.12 -8.75 6.70
CA THR A 33 -11.31 -9.55 6.40
C THR A 33 -11.14 -10.15 5.00
N HIS A 34 -11.94 -11.17 4.70
CA HIS A 34 -11.93 -11.78 3.37
C HIS A 34 -12.26 -10.76 2.27
N GLU A 35 -13.21 -9.88 2.54
CA GLU A 35 -13.59 -8.82 1.62
C GLU A 35 -12.44 -7.83 1.38
N GLU A 36 -11.75 -7.43 2.44
CA GLU A 36 -10.60 -6.52 2.33
C GLU A 36 -9.49 -7.13 1.48
N GLU A 37 -9.20 -8.41 1.66
CA GLU A 37 -8.21 -9.10 0.82
C GLU A 37 -8.58 -9.08 -0.65
N SER A 38 -9.86 -9.22 -0.97
CA SER A 38 -10.33 -9.20 -2.35
C SER A 38 -10.12 -7.83 -3.01
N TRP A 39 -10.16 -6.75 -2.23
CA TRP A 39 -9.98 -5.40 -2.75
C TRP A 39 -8.53 -5.07 -3.11
N LEU A 40 -7.57 -5.71 -2.46
CA LEU A 40 -6.16 -5.34 -2.59
C LEU A 40 -5.57 -5.62 -3.97
N GLU A 41 -6.04 -6.65 -4.65
CA GLU A 41 -5.59 -7.04 -6.00
C GLU A 41 -4.06 -7.10 -6.12
N GLY A 42 -3.40 -7.62 -5.09
CA GLY A 42 -1.95 -7.78 -5.10
C GLY A 42 -1.16 -6.56 -4.63
N ARG A 43 -1.82 -5.48 -4.23
CA ARG A 43 -1.15 -4.30 -3.70
C ARG A 43 -0.53 -4.61 -2.33
N ILE A 44 0.70 -4.15 -2.12
CA ILE A 44 1.45 -4.40 -0.89
C ILE A 44 1.57 -3.14 -0.05
N PHE A 45 1.76 -1.98 -0.68
CA PHE A 45 1.92 -0.72 0.04
C PHE A 45 1.36 0.42 -0.80
N GLY A 46 0.34 1.08 -0.26
CA GLY A 46 -0.23 2.27 -0.86
C GLY A 46 -1.12 2.02 -2.07
N CYS A 47 -1.80 3.05 -2.48
CA CYS A 47 -2.64 3.07 -3.68
C CYS A 47 -2.77 4.52 -4.13
N ASP A 48 -2.34 4.80 -5.34
CA ASP A 48 -2.34 6.16 -5.90
C ASP A 48 -3.33 6.33 -7.04
N ASP A 49 -4.28 5.42 -7.20
CA ASP A 49 -5.23 5.49 -8.33
C ASP A 49 -5.96 6.83 -8.40
N CYS A 50 -6.39 7.37 -7.25
CA CYS A 50 -7.04 8.67 -7.20
C CYS A 50 -6.07 9.84 -7.45
N GLN A 51 -4.78 9.66 -7.11
CA GLN A 51 -3.76 10.68 -7.31
C GLN A 51 -3.31 10.75 -8.77
N ASP A 52 -3.25 9.59 -9.42
CA ASP A 52 -2.79 9.51 -10.81
C ASP A 52 -3.69 10.26 -11.79
N VAL A 53 -4.99 10.34 -11.48
CA VAL A 53 -5.98 11.04 -12.32
C VAL A 53 -6.28 12.46 -11.85
N CYS A 54 -5.67 12.89 -10.76
CA CYS A 54 -5.92 14.22 -10.20
C CYS A 54 -5.29 15.31 -11.09
N PRO A 55 -6.08 16.33 -11.53
CA PRO A 55 -5.55 17.37 -12.41
C PRO A 55 -4.37 18.15 -11.78
N TYR A 56 -4.34 18.26 -10.46
CA TYR A 56 -3.26 18.97 -9.76
C TYR A 56 -1.93 18.23 -9.80
N ASN A 57 -1.94 16.95 -10.17
CA ASN A 57 -0.73 16.12 -10.28
C ASN A 57 -0.26 15.96 -11.72
N SER A 58 -0.90 16.62 -12.68
CA SER A 58 -0.45 16.60 -14.06
C SER A 58 0.86 17.40 -14.18
N GLY A 59 1.91 16.79 -14.73
CA GLY A 59 3.23 17.40 -14.81
C GLY A 59 3.99 17.32 -13.50
N PRO A 60 4.29 16.11 -13.00
CA PRO A 60 5.00 15.94 -11.72
C PRO A 60 6.37 16.60 -11.77
N ARG A 61 6.77 17.21 -10.65
CA ARG A 61 8.09 17.80 -10.49
C ARG A 61 8.98 16.83 -9.74
N TRP A 62 10.16 16.59 -10.29
CA TRP A 62 11.16 15.80 -9.61
C TRP A 62 11.90 16.68 -8.59
N SER A 63 12.15 16.14 -7.42
CA SER A 63 13.00 16.76 -6.42
C SER A 63 14.23 15.88 -6.20
N GLU A 64 15.41 16.49 -6.25
CA GLU A 64 16.66 15.78 -5.96
C GLU A 64 16.77 15.39 -4.50
N ASP A 65 15.98 16.02 -3.64
CA ASP A 65 15.97 15.74 -2.21
C ASP A 65 15.19 14.47 -1.86
N VAL A 66 14.43 13.92 -2.79
CA VAL A 66 13.66 12.70 -2.56
C VAL A 66 14.51 11.48 -2.93
N GLN A 67 14.78 10.64 -1.94
CA GLN A 67 15.49 9.40 -2.19
C GLN A 67 14.59 8.43 -2.94
N GLU A 68 15.17 7.69 -3.88
CA GLU A 68 14.44 6.65 -4.59
C GLU A 68 14.00 5.57 -3.59
N PRO A 69 12.77 5.04 -3.74
CA PRO A 69 12.33 3.92 -2.92
C PRO A 69 13.17 2.67 -3.22
N PRO A 70 13.17 1.68 -2.31
CA PRO A 70 13.79 0.39 -2.60
C PRO A 70 13.28 -0.16 -3.93
N ALA A 71 14.15 -0.84 -4.66
CA ALA A 71 13.93 -1.18 -6.07
C ALA A 71 12.65 -2.01 -6.32
N SER A 72 12.21 -2.82 -5.38
CA SER A 72 10.95 -3.55 -5.53
C SER A 72 10.47 -4.11 -4.19
N LEU A 73 9.16 -4.33 -4.11
CA LEU A 73 8.52 -5.04 -3.01
C LEU A 73 8.20 -6.45 -3.50
N ASP A 74 9.11 -7.41 -3.25
CA ASP A 74 8.91 -8.80 -3.63
C ASP A 74 8.04 -9.50 -2.57
N PRO A 75 6.81 -9.93 -2.92
CA PRO A 75 5.92 -10.53 -1.93
C PRO A 75 6.46 -11.82 -1.32
N VAL A 76 7.24 -12.60 -2.06
CA VAL A 76 7.83 -13.84 -1.53
C VAL A 76 8.82 -13.52 -0.40
N GLU A 77 9.69 -12.56 -0.63
CA GLU A 77 10.66 -12.12 0.36
C GLU A 77 10.00 -11.47 1.57
N LEU A 78 9.05 -10.56 1.32
CA LEU A 78 8.38 -9.82 2.37
C LEU A 78 7.50 -10.70 3.26
N ALA A 79 6.90 -11.75 2.71
CA ALA A 79 6.02 -12.65 3.46
C ALA A 79 6.73 -13.37 4.60
N SER A 80 8.05 -13.53 4.52
CA SER A 80 8.87 -14.19 5.53
C SER A 80 9.85 -13.25 6.22
N GLN A 81 9.87 -11.96 5.88
CA GLN A 81 10.81 -11.00 6.43
C GLN A 81 10.55 -10.73 7.91
N ASP A 82 11.61 -10.81 8.73
CA ASP A 82 11.51 -10.50 10.15
C ASP A 82 11.75 -9.01 10.45
N GLY A 83 11.63 -8.63 11.73
CA GLY A 83 11.83 -7.25 12.15
C GLY A 83 13.20 -6.67 11.79
N PRO A 84 14.32 -7.36 12.11
CA PRO A 84 15.66 -6.88 11.74
C PRO A 84 15.86 -6.71 10.24
N ALA A 85 15.38 -7.64 9.42
CA ALA A 85 15.46 -7.53 7.97
C ALA A 85 14.62 -6.38 7.45
N PHE A 86 13.43 -6.17 8.01
CA PHE A 86 12.57 -5.04 7.68
C PHE A 86 13.26 -3.71 7.98
N GLU A 87 13.86 -3.56 9.16
CA GLU A 87 14.56 -2.33 9.53
C GLU A 87 15.76 -2.08 8.61
N ALA A 88 16.51 -3.13 8.24
CA ALA A 88 17.64 -2.99 7.35
C ALA A 88 17.22 -2.47 5.97
N CYS A 89 16.06 -2.94 5.46
CA CYS A 89 15.57 -2.54 4.15
C CYS A 89 14.89 -1.18 4.15
N PHE A 90 14.13 -0.85 5.21
CA PHE A 90 13.18 0.26 5.17
C PHE A 90 13.40 1.33 6.24
N ALA A 91 14.52 1.34 6.94
CA ALA A 91 14.78 2.27 8.04
C ALA A 91 14.59 3.75 7.64
N ARG A 92 14.87 4.09 6.39
CA ARG A 92 14.74 5.46 5.85
C ARG A 92 13.61 5.59 4.84
N SER A 93 12.70 4.63 4.79
CA SER A 93 11.62 4.60 3.83
C SER A 93 10.28 4.85 4.49
N ALA A 94 9.36 5.46 3.76
CA ALA A 94 7.97 5.62 4.19
C ALA A 94 7.30 4.25 4.41
N VAL A 95 7.78 3.20 3.78
CA VAL A 95 7.28 1.82 3.93
C VAL A 95 7.34 1.36 5.39
N ARG A 96 8.27 1.89 6.18
CA ARG A 96 8.41 1.59 7.61
C ARG A 96 7.11 1.81 8.39
N ARG A 97 6.28 2.73 7.95
CA ARG A 97 5.01 3.05 8.62
C ARG A 97 4.05 1.87 8.64
N ALA A 98 4.13 0.97 7.65
CA ALA A 98 3.27 -0.21 7.60
C ALA A 98 3.58 -1.24 8.70
N THR A 99 4.75 -1.17 9.32
CA THR A 99 5.30 -2.11 10.31
C THR A 99 5.66 -3.46 9.67
N PRO A 100 6.57 -4.24 10.31
CA PRO A 100 6.92 -5.56 9.78
C PRO A 100 5.72 -6.50 9.67
N GLU A 101 4.84 -6.50 10.67
CA GLU A 101 3.64 -7.34 10.69
C GLU A 101 2.67 -6.97 9.58
N GLY A 102 2.45 -5.67 9.38
CA GLY A 102 1.56 -5.17 8.34
C GLY A 102 2.05 -5.50 6.96
N LEU A 103 3.33 -5.31 6.70
CA LEU A 103 3.92 -5.59 5.39
C LEU A 103 3.90 -7.09 5.08
N ARG A 104 4.20 -7.95 6.07
CA ARG A 104 4.08 -9.40 5.90
C ARG A 104 2.66 -9.83 5.58
N ARG A 105 1.69 -9.28 6.31
CA ARG A 105 0.26 -9.53 6.05
C ARG A 105 -0.10 -9.18 4.62
N ASN A 106 0.32 -8.00 4.17
CA ASN A 106 0.03 -7.52 2.81
C ASN A 106 0.67 -8.42 1.75
N ALA A 107 1.92 -8.83 1.97
CA ALA A 107 2.63 -9.71 1.07
C ALA A 107 1.98 -11.10 0.99
N ARG A 108 1.55 -11.63 2.12
CA ARG A 108 0.85 -12.92 2.15
C ARG A 108 -0.49 -12.87 1.42
N ALA A 109 -1.21 -11.77 1.55
CA ALA A 109 -2.45 -11.57 0.81
C ALA A 109 -2.21 -11.53 -0.70
N ALA A 110 -1.13 -10.87 -1.13
CA ALA A 110 -0.75 -10.83 -2.54
C ALA A 110 -0.38 -12.21 -3.09
N LEU A 111 0.35 -13.00 -2.30
CA LEU A 111 0.72 -14.37 -2.69
C LEU A 111 -0.50 -15.30 -2.76
N ALA A 112 -1.43 -15.17 -1.81
CA ALA A 112 -2.64 -15.97 -1.81
C ALA A 112 -3.48 -15.73 -3.07
N ARG A 113 -3.49 -14.50 -3.57
CA ARG A 113 -4.18 -14.15 -4.80
C ARG A 113 -3.56 -14.85 -6.02
N THR A 114 -2.23 -14.91 -6.09
CA THR A 114 -1.55 -15.58 -7.21
C THR A 114 -1.64 -17.09 -7.13
N ALA A 115 -1.72 -17.66 -5.93
CA ALA A 115 -1.85 -19.10 -5.73
C ALA A 115 -3.27 -19.60 -5.97
N GLY A 116 -4.23 -18.71 -5.91
CA GLY A 116 -5.64 -19.04 -6.17
C GLY A 116 -6.00 -18.79 -7.59
#